data_01347642e393a6986827b25bafa1ff2e
#
_entry.id   01347642e393a6986827b25bafa1ff2e
#
_cell.length_a   1.000
_cell.length_b   1.000
_cell.length_c   1.000
_cell.angle_alpha   90.00
_cell.angle_beta   90.00
_cell.angle_gamma   90.00
#
_symmetry.space_group_name_H-M   'P 1'
#
loop_
_entity.id
_entity.type
_entity.pdbx_description
1 polymer ?
#
loop_
_entity_poly.entity_id
_entity_poly.type
_entity_poly.pdbx_seq_one_letter_code
_entity_poly.pdbx_strand_id
1 'polypeptide(L)'
;TVLLILPRDGLDGTWSSFDLSVGVPAQKVRVLPSWQSFQTWVVAPEGCSMYSNYDACVESRGEVFNLSQSTNWDYVGLFELGIEQALGITGNAYYGYDRIALDDSNQTALEDTTVGALAVSDFWLGSLGLNPKPTNWSDTSTWPSFMTKLKGQSTIPSISFGYTAGAPYRFSGVAGSLTLGGYDQSRFEANNVEFEFASDPARDTVVAIQSITTSALNSTSSVELLPAPIYALIDSTVSQIWLPLDACQAFEREFGLTWDSTYNLYL
;
A
#
# COMPACT_ATOMS: atom_id res chain seq x y z
N THR A 1 17.07 -7.28 -1.21
CA THR A 1 17.13 -5.82 -1.44
C THR A 1 16.39 -5.13 -0.31
N VAL A 2 17.04 -4.17 0.33
CA VAL A 2 16.44 -3.33 1.38
C VAL A 2 16.17 -1.95 0.79
N LEU A 3 14.93 -1.51 0.85
CA LEU A 3 14.53 -0.15 0.49
C LEU A 3 14.33 0.63 1.79
N LEU A 4 15.07 1.72 1.96
CA LEU A 4 14.96 2.64 3.09
C LEU A 4 14.44 3.97 2.56
N ILE A 5 13.47 4.58 3.26
CA ILE A 5 12.84 5.77 2.72
C ILE A 5 12.58 6.85 3.73
N LEU A 6 12.68 8.09 3.21
CA LEU A 6 12.47 9.34 3.91
C LEU A 6 11.33 10.23 3.40
N PRO A 7 10.73 10.08 2.20
CA PRO A 7 9.61 10.93 1.84
C PRO A 7 8.42 10.68 2.77
N ARG A 8 7.74 11.73 3.12
CA ARG A 8 6.55 11.75 3.95
C ARG A 8 5.43 12.29 3.09
N ASP A 9 4.76 11.38 2.40
CA ASP A 9 3.64 11.71 1.53
C ASP A 9 2.32 11.45 2.24
N GLY A 10 1.27 12.10 1.80
CA GLY A 10 -0.09 11.95 2.30
C GLY A 10 -0.72 13.27 2.70
N LEU A 11 -2.06 13.31 2.67
CA LEU A 11 -2.85 14.46 3.08
C LEU A 11 -3.30 14.37 4.55
N ASP A 12 -3.28 13.18 5.11
CA ASP A 12 -3.84 12.77 6.40
C ASP A 12 -2.78 12.33 7.40
N GLY A 13 -1.55 12.60 7.11
CA GLY A 13 -0.39 12.26 7.94
C GLY A 13 0.86 12.11 7.13
N THR A 14 1.90 11.57 7.76
CA THR A 14 3.17 11.31 7.10
C THR A 14 3.35 9.82 6.87
N TRP A 15 3.26 9.38 5.63
CA TRP A 15 3.42 7.99 5.21
C TRP A 15 4.82 7.73 4.69
N SER A 16 5.35 6.53 4.94
CA SER A 16 6.59 6.06 4.33
C SER A 16 6.27 5.50 2.95
N SER A 17 6.50 6.28 1.92
CA SER A 17 6.40 5.86 0.52
C SER A 17 7.74 5.36 -0.01
N PHE A 18 7.74 4.70 -1.16
CA PHE A 18 8.92 4.05 -1.76
C PHE A 18 9.12 4.50 -3.20
N ASP A 19 10.39 4.87 -3.52
CA ASP A 19 10.74 5.24 -4.87
C ASP A 19 10.64 4.03 -5.81
N LEU A 20 10.05 4.27 -6.97
CA LEU A 20 9.91 3.34 -8.06
C LEU A 20 10.24 4.04 -9.36
N SER A 21 10.97 3.40 -10.24
CA SER A 21 11.22 3.88 -11.60
C SER A 21 10.35 3.10 -12.58
N VAL A 22 9.52 3.79 -13.35
CA VAL A 22 8.57 3.17 -14.30
C VAL A 22 8.79 3.74 -15.69
N GLY A 23 8.72 2.88 -16.70
CA GLY A 23 8.81 3.27 -18.11
C GLY A 23 10.23 3.42 -18.67
N VAL A 24 10.27 3.74 -19.95
CA VAL A 24 11.50 4.06 -20.72
C VAL A 24 11.25 5.32 -21.56
N PRO A 25 11.94 6.45 -21.31
CA PRO A 25 12.88 6.65 -20.19
C PRO A 25 12.22 6.50 -18.82
N ALA A 26 13.01 6.18 -17.81
CA ALA A 26 12.51 5.96 -16.46
C ALA A 26 11.90 7.24 -15.87
N GLN A 27 10.68 7.14 -15.37
CA GLN A 27 9.97 8.18 -14.63
C GLN A 27 9.93 7.74 -13.16
N LYS A 28 10.37 8.61 -12.26
CA LYS A 28 10.37 8.32 -10.83
C LYS A 28 9.03 8.65 -10.24
N VAL A 29 8.48 7.70 -9.48
CA VAL A 29 7.24 7.85 -8.74
C VAL A 29 7.41 7.30 -7.33
N ARG A 30 6.60 7.75 -6.38
CA ARG A 30 6.55 7.18 -5.04
C ARG A 30 5.26 6.39 -4.84
N VAL A 31 5.38 5.23 -4.21
CA VAL A 31 4.28 4.28 -4.02
C VAL A 31 4.26 3.74 -2.59
N LEU A 32 3.10 3.31 -2.14
CA LEU A 32 2.95 2.55 -0.90
C LEU A 32 3.12 1.05 -1.18
N PRO A 33 3.71 0.26 -0.28
CA PRO A 33 3.69 -1.19 -0.43
C PRO A 33 2.28 -1.72 -0.19
N SER A 34 1.79 -2.61 -1.04
CA SER A 34 0.47 -3.23 -0.90
C SER A 34 0.58 -4.74 -1.00
N TRP A 35 0.29 -5.44 0.07
CA TRP A 35 0.16 -6.90 0.04
C TRP A 35 -1.25 -7.38 -0.34
N GLN A 36 -2.21 -6.47 -0.45
CA GLN A 36 -3.52 -6.74 -1.04
C GLN A 36 -3.43 -6.82 -2.55
N SER A 37 -2.68 -5.89 -3.16
CA SER A 37 -2.57 -5.82 -4.61
C SER A 37 -1.51 -6.78 -5.14
N PHE A 38 -1.84 -7.49 -6.20
CA PHE A 38 -0.93 -8.25 -7.05
C PHE A 38 -0.48 -7.48 -8.30
N GLN A 39 -0.96 -6.22 -8.44
CA GLN A 39 -0.63 -5.28 -9.50
C GLN A 39 0.03 -4.05 -8.91
N THR A 40 0.94 -3.44 -9.65
CA THR A 40 1.54 -2.16 -9.28
C THR A 40 0.75 -1.03 -9.90
N TRP A 41 0.40 -0.03 -9.09
CA TRP A 41 -0.32 1.16 -9.54
C TRP A 41 0.51 2.41 -9.38
N VAL A 42 0.36 3.32 -10.32
CA VAL A 42 1.02 4.62 -10.35
C VAL A 42 -0.01 5.70 -10.69
N VAL A 43 0.23 6.92 -10.28
CA VAL A 43 -0.68 8.03 -10.56
C VAL A 43 -0.44 8.53 -11.99
N ALA A 44 -1.52 8.63 -12.77
CA ALA A 44 -1.49 9.24 -14.10
C ALA A 44 -1.58 10.79 -13.99
N PRO A 45 -1.10 11.56 -14.99
CA PRO A 45 -1.23 13.02 -15.02
C PRO A 45 -2.68 13.51 -14.86
N GLU A 46 -3.64 12.75 -15.37
CA GLU A 46 -5.07 13.03 -15.28
C GLU A 46 -5.55 13.03 -13.81
N GLY A 47 -4.89 12.33 -12.93
CA GLY A 47 -5.17 12.33 -11.50
C GLY A 47 -4.96 13.68 -10.82
N CYS A 48 -4.19 14.57 -11.43
CA CYS A 48 -3.95 15.94 -10.95
C CYS A 48 -4.63 17.03 -11.81
N SER A 49 -5.25 16.68 -12.92
CA SER A 49 -5.79 17.64 -13.89
C SER A 49 -6.91 18.54 -13.34
N MET A 50 -7.64 18.08 -12.31
CA MET A 50 -8.74 18.81 -11.68
C MET A 50 -8.30 19.75 -10.55
N TYR A 51 -7.05 19.70 -10.13
CA TYR A 51 -6.54 20.51 -9.05
C TYR A 51 -6.04 21.87 -9.55
N SER A 52 -6.36 22.93 -8.82
CA SER A 52 -5.97 24.30 -9.17
C SER A 52 -4.45 24.53 -9.17
N ASN A 53 -3.72 23.76 -8.36
CA ASN A 53 -2.27 23.73 -8.34
C ASN A 53 -1.82 22.31 -8.75
N TYR A 54 -1.58 22.13 -10.03
CA TYR A 54 -1.17 20.85 -10.60
C TYR A 54 0.14 20.35 -10.02
N ASP A 55 1.17 21.20 -9.94
CA ASP A 55 2.50 20.80 -9.47
C ASP A 55 2.48 20.35 -7.99
N ALA A 56 1.73 21.05 -7.14
CA ALA A 56 1.56 20.66 -5.75
C ALA A 56 0.79 19.31 -5.62
N CYS A 57 -0.19 19.06 -6.49
CA CYS A 57 -0.87 17.78 -6.55
C CYS A 57 0.11 16.66 -6.96
N VAL A 58 0.89 16.86 -8.01
CA VAL A 58 1.90 15.90 -8.50
C VAL A 58 2.87 15.55 -7.39
N GLU A 59 3.46 16.56 -6.74
CA GLU A 59 4.39 16.35 -5.62
C GLU A 59 3.74 15.56 -4.46
N SER A 60 2.53 15.95 -4.05
CA SER A 60 1.82 15.31 -2.91
C SER A 60 1.32 13.90 -3.23
N ARG A 61 1.12 13.57 -4.52
CA ARG A 61 0.74 12.23 -5.01
C ARG A 61 1.95 11.36 -5.38
N GLY A 62 3.15 11.75 -4.97
CA GLY A 62 4.36 10.97 -5.18
C GLY A 62 4.84 10.95 -6.63
N GLU A 63 4.65 12.04 -7.36
CA GLU A 63 4.90 12.19 -8.80
C GLU A 63 3.89 11.41 -9.67
N VAL A 64 3.92 11.67 -10.98
CA VAL A 64 3.01 11.02 -11.94
C VAL A 64 3.79 10.28 -13.02
N PHE A 65 3.20 9.19 -13.49
CA PHE A 65 3.68 8.43 -14.62
C PHE A 65 2.91 8.82 -15.90
N ASN A 66 3.57 9.45 -16.83
CA ASN A 66 3.00 9.81 -18.13
C ASN A 66 3.19 8.65 -19.12
N LEU A 67 2.13 7.93 -19.40
CA LEU A 67 2.09 6.77 -20.30
C LEU A 67 2.65 7.10 -21.69
N SER A 68 2.32 8.31 -22.22
CA SER A 68 2.72 8.72 -23.56
C SER A 68 4.22 9.00 -23.71
N GLN A 69 4.93 9.15 -22.60
CA GLN A 69 6.38 9.36 -22.58
C GLN A 69 7.18 8.06 -22.49
N SER A 70 6.53 6.93 -22.19
CA SER A 70 7.22 5.63 -22.19
C SER A 70 7.15 4.97 -23.56
N THR A 71 8.32 4.63 -24.08
CA THR A 71 8.44 3.89 -25.35
C THR A 71 8.13 2.40 -25.21
N ASN A 72 8.09 1.89 -23.97
CA ASN A 72 7.83 0.47 -23.68
C ASN A 72 6.39 0.21 -23.24
N TRP A 73 5.57 1.26 -23.11
CA TRP A 73 4.18 1.08 -22.67
C TRP A 73 3.40 0.27 -23.70
N ASP A 74 2.96 -0.90 -23.29
CA ASP A 74 2.08 -1.79 -24.05
C ASP A 74 0.70 -1.85 -23.39
N TYR A 75 -0.27 -1.16 -23.99
CA TYR A 75 -1.61 -0.97 -23.43
C TYR A 75 -2.46 -2.25 -23.51
N VAL A 76 -3.03 -2.66 -22.39
CA VAL A 76 -3.92 -3.83 -22.26
C VAL A 76 -5.40 -3.42 -22.23
N GLY A 77 -5.77 -2.43 -21.40
CA GLY A 77 -7.16 -2.03 -21.26
C GLY A 77 -7.44 -1.11 -20.09
N LEU A 78 -8.71 -0.72 -19.95
CA LEU A 78 -9.24 0.01 -18.80
C LEU A 78 -10.02 -0.98 -17.92
N PHE A 79 -9.57 -1.17 -16.68
CA PHE A 79 -10.18 -2.11 -15.75
C PHE A 79 -10.36 -1.48 -14.37
N GLU A 80 -11.29 -2.04 -13.59
CA GLU A 80 -11.45 -1.68 -12.19
C GLU A 80 -10.21 -2.03 -11.37
N LEU A 81 -9.94 -1.24 -10.34
CA LEU A 81 -8.82 -1.47 -9.41
C LEU A 81 -9.03 -2.73 -8.56
N GLY A 82 -10.27 -3.04 -8.18
CA GLY A 82 -10.65 -4.33 -7.61
C GLY A 82 -10.27 -4.55 -6.15
N ILE A 83 -9.66 -3.57 -5.47
CA ILE A 83 -9.38 -3.62 -4.02
C ILE A 83 -10.11 -2.50 -3.29
N GLU A 84 -10.24 -2.64 -1.96
CA GLU A 84 -10.89 -1.67 -1.05
C GLU A 84 -12.35 -1.36 -1.38
N GLN A 85 -13.02 -2.16 -2.21
CA GLN A 85 -14.42 -1.96 -2.59
C GLN A 85 -15.36 -2.01 -1.39
N ALA A 86 -15.04 -2.80 -0.36
CA ALA A 86 -15.80 -2.87 0.90
C ALA A 86 -15.77 -1.56 1.69
N LEU A 87 -14.78 -0.70 1.46
CA LEU A 87 -14.67 0.65 2.03
C LEU A 87 -15.34 1.71 1.16
N GLY A 88 -16.00 1.31 0.07
CA GLY A 88 -16.60 2.23 -0.90
C GLY A 88 -15.61 2.86 -1.86
N ILE A 89 -14.34 2.45 -1.82
CA ILE A 89 -13.30 2.92 -2.72
C ILE A 89 -13.45 2.21 -4.05
N THR A 90 -13.60 2.97 -5.13
CA THR A 90 -13.81 2.46 -6.48
C THR A 90 -13.00 3.26 -7.47
N GLY A 91 -12.71 2.68 -8.60
CA GLY A 91 -12.04 3.39 -9.68
C GLY A 91 -11.48 2.47 -10.74
N ASN A 92 -11.07 3.07 -11.83
CA ASN A 92 -10.44 2.37 -12.94
C ASN A 92 -9.02 2.87 -13.13
N ALA A 93 -8.17 2.01 -13.70
CA ALA A 93 -6.86 2.39 -14.17
C ALA A 93 -6.67 1.94 -15.63
N TYR A 94 -5.83 2.66 -16.36
CA TYR A 94 -5.29 2.20 -17.62
C TYR A 94 -4.21 1.17 -17.34
N TYR A 95 -4.46 -0.06 -17.69
CA TYR A 95 -3.50 -1.15 -17.49
C TYR A 95 -2.69 -1.42 -18.75
N GLY A 96 -1.44 -1.70 -18.53
CA GLY A 96 -0.49 -2.07 -19.56
C GLY A 96 0.71 -2.80 -18.96
N TYR A 97 1.66 -3.09 -19.83
CA TYR A 97 2.97 -3.60 -19.45
C TYR A 97 4.02 -2.53 -19.69
N ASP A 98 4.92 -2.42 -18.75
CA ASP A 98 6.07 -1.53 -18.86
C ASP A 98 7.23 -2.04 -18.00
N ARG A 99 8.34 -1.34 -18.06
CA ARG A 99 9.51 -1.57 -17.23
C ARG A 99 9.29 -0.97 -15.84
N ILE A 100 9.57 -1.77 -14.80
CA ILE A 100 9.63 -1.32 -13.41
C ILE A 100 11.03 -1.60 -12.85
N ALA A 101 11.61 -0.66 -12.10
CA ALA A 101 12.85 -0.85 -11.37
C ALA A 101 12.76 -0.23 -9.98
N LEU A 102 13.35 -0.91 -8.98
CA LEU A 102 13.40 -0.44 -7.59
C LEU A 102 14.50 0.59 -7.34
N ASP A 103 15.43 0.69 -8.28
CA ASP A 103 16.56 1.61 -8.22
C ASP A 103 17.02 2.02 -9.62
N ASP A 104 17.95 2.94 -9.68
CA ASP A 104 18.53 3.45 -10.93
C ASP A 104 19.60 2.50 -11.52
N SER A 105 19.96 1.40 -10.82
CA SER A 105 21.09 0.53 -11.21
C SER A 105 20.75 -0.49 -12.30
N ASN A 106 19.50 -0.58 -12.72
CA ASN A 106 18.97 -1.59 -13.62
C ASN A 106 19.08 -3.07 -13.13
N GLN A 107 19.68 -3.33 -11.99
CA GLN A 107 19.82 -4.69 -11.45
C GLN A 107 18.48 -5.25 -10.94
N THR A 108 17.57 -4.37 -10.57
CA THR A 108 16.23 -4.72 -10.11
C THR A 108 15.16 -4.48 -11.17
N ALA A 109 15.57 -4.17 -12.41
CA ALA A 109 14.64 -3.89 -13.49
C ALA A 109 13.90 -5.14 -13.96
N LEU A 110 12.60 -5.00 -14.11
CA LEU A 110 11.68 -6.01 -14.65
C LEU A 110 11.03 -5.42 -15.90
N GLU A 111 11.26 -6.04 -17.02
CA GLU A 111 10.56 -5.70 -18.27
C GLU A 111 9.14 -6.30 -18.27
N ASP A 112 8.26 -5.79 -19.10
CA ASP A 112 6.89 -6.29 -19.32
C ASP A 112 6.14 -6.57 -18.01
N THR A 113 6.20 -5.69 -17.07
CA THR A 113 5.55 -5.85 -15.76
C THR A 113 4.21 -5.10 -15.76
N THR A 114 3.17 -5.72 -15.19
CA THR A 114 1.84 -5.11 -15.11
C THR A 114 1.89 -3.79 -14.31
N VAL A 115 1.43 -2.73 -14.94
CA VAL A 115 1.27 -1.39 -14.35
C VAL A 115 -0.14 -0.90 -14.60
N GLY A 116 -0.79 -0.39 -13.56
CA GLY A 116 -2.05 0.35 -13.65
C GLY A 116 -1.82 1.84 -13.43
N ALA A 117 -2.16 2.69 -14.39
CA ALA A 117 -2.09 4.13 -14.26
C ALA A 117 -3.46 4.67 -13.86
N LEU A 118 -3.59 5.17 -12.64
CA LEU A 118 -4.85 5.61 -12.04
C LEU A 118 -4.98 7.13 -12.03
N ALA A 119 -6.22 7.59 -12.17
CA ALA A 119 -6.56 9.03 -12.09
C ALA A 119 -7.44 9.36 -10.87
N VAL A 120 -8.02 8.35 -10.22
CA VAL A 120 -8.90 8.53 -9.06
C VAL A 120 -8.15 9.07 -7.85
N SER A 121 -8.84 9.84 -7.00
CA SER A 121 -8.27 10.43 -5.79
C SER A 121 -8.46 9.57 -4.54
N ASP A 122 -9.26 8.52 -4.60
CA ASP A 122 -9.51 7.62 -3.47
C ASP A 122 -8.23 6.88 -3.05
N PHE A 123 -7.36 6.59 -4.01
CA PHE A 123 -5.98 6.19 -3.74
C PHE A 123 -5.06 7.38 -4.01
N TRP A 124 -4.60 8.04 -2.95
CA TRP A 124 -3.82 9.27 -3.08
C TRP A 124 -2.46 9.03 -3.72
N LEU A 125 -1.75 7.99 -3.30
CA LEU A 125 -0.51 7.52 -3.93
C LEU A 125 -0.77 6.26 -4.77
N GLY A 126 0.19 5.93 -5.63
CA GLY A 126 0.29 4.62 -6.23
C GLY A 126 0.63 3.53 -5.21
N SER A 127 0.59 2.27 -5.62
CA SER A 127 0.95 1.13 -4.79
C SER A 127 1.86 0.14 -5.50
N LEU A 128 2.86 -0.38 -4.80
CA LEU A 128 3.68 -1.49 -5.23
C LEU A 128 3.01 -2.81 -4.82
N GLY A 129 2.53 -3.57 -5.77
CA GLY A 129 1.88 -4.85 -5.52
C GLY A 129 2.87 -5.92 -5.05
N LEU A 130 2.71 -6.38 -3.81
CA LEU A 130 3.56 -7.41 -3.18
C LEU A 130 2.90 -8.78 -3.11
N ASN A 131 1.60 -8.90 -3.41
CA ASN A 131 0.92 -10.18 -3.48
C ASN A 131 1.48 -11.01 -4.65
N PRO A 132 1.86 -12.27 -4.43
CA PRO A 132 2.47 -13.10 -5.48
C PRO A 132 1.48 -13.64 -6.53
N LYS A 133 0.18 -13.42 -6.35
CA LYS A 133 -0.84 -13.89 -7.30
C LYS A 133 -0.66 -13.25 -8.67
N PRO A 134 -0.91 -13.99 -9.75
CA PRO A 134 -0.84 -13.43 -11.09
C PRO A 134 -2.06 -12.57 -11.41
N THR A 135 -1.91 -11.68 -12.37
CA THR A 135 -3.03 -10.98 -12.99
C THR A 135 -3.64 -11.88 -14.08
N ASN A 136 -4.93 -12.10 -14.00
CA ASN A 136 -5.69 -12.84 -15.00
C ASN A 136 -6.57 -11.84 -15.77
N TRP A 137 -6.21 -11.56 -17.03
CA TRP A 137 -7.01 -10.70 -17.91
C TRP A 137 -8.16 -11.47 -18.59
N SER A 138 -8.00 -12.80 -18.69
CA SER A 138 -8.98 -13.74 -19.24
C SER A 138 -8.65 -15.14 -18.76
N ASP A 139 -9.50 -16.12 -19.05
CA ASP A 139 -9.26 -17.53 -18.72
C ASP A 139 -7.98 -18.12 -19.35
N THR A 140 -7.46 -17.45 -20.37
CA THR A 140 -6.28 -17.92 -21.14
C THR A 140 -5.07 -16.98 -21.03
N SER A 141 -5.20 -15.83 -20.37
CA SER A 141 -4.14 -14.84 -20.28
C SER A 141 -3.80 -14.54 -18.81
N THR A 142 -2.70 -15.13 -18.37
CA THR A 142 -2.18 -14.99 -17.00
C THR A 142 -0.82 -14.30 -17.03
N TRP A 143 -0.64 -13.26 -16.21
CA TRP A 143 0.59 -12.49 -16.13
C TRP A 143 1.19 -12.53 -14.72
N PRO A 144 2.48 -12.88 -14.57
CA PRO A 144 3.09 -13.02 -13.25
C PRO A 144 3.16 -11.68 -12.51
N SER A 145 2.99 -11.73 -11.18
CA SER A 145 3.14 -10.57 -10.31
C SER A 145 4.59 -10.07 -10.26
N PHE A 146 4.76 -8.84 -9.78
CA PHE A 146 6.06 -8.22 -9.52
C PHE A 146 6.99 -9.12 -8.69
N MET A 147 6.50 -9.67 -7.57
CA MET A 147 7.27 -10.56 -6.69
C MET A 147 7.68 -11.87 -7.37
N THR A 148 6.77 -12.44 -8.17
CA THR A 148 7.05 -13.66 -8.94
C THR A 148 8.12 -13.42 -10.00
N LYS A 149 8.11 -12.26 -10.66
CA LYS A 149 9.13 -11.87 -11.64
C LYS A 149 10.50 -11.66 -11.00
N LEU A 150 10.57 -10.95 -9.87
CA LEU A 150 11.83 -10.78 -9.10
C LEU A 150 12.44 -12.12 -8.70
N LYS A 151 11.61 -13.05 -8.23
CA LYS A 151 12.06 -14.40 -7.89
C LYS A 151 12.51 -15.18 -9.13
N GLY A 152 11.79 -15.07 -10.23
CA GLY A 152 12.11 -15.73 -11.50
C GLY A 152 13.45 -15.27 -12.08
N GLN A 153 13.80 -14.01 -11.91
CA GLN A 153 15.11 -13.45 -12.31
C GLN A 153 16.22 -13.69 -11.26
N SER A 154 15.93 -14.39 -10.17
CA SER A 154 16.87 -14.62 -9.07
C SER A 154 17.37 -13.33 -8.38
N THR A 155 16.65 -12.21 -8.54
CA THR A 155 16.93 -10.95 -7.88
C THR A 155 16.66 -11.05 -6.37
N ILE A 156 15.67 -11.86 -5.99
CA ILE A 156 15.35 -12.19 -4.61
C ILE A 156 15.39 -13.72 -4.39
N PRO A 157 15.84 -14.18 -3.20
CA PRO A 157 15.98 -15.61 -2.93
C PRO A 157 14.65 -16.33 -2.68
N SER A 158 13.60 -15.60 -2.28
CA SER A 158 12.27 -16.14 -1.96
C SER A 158 11.18 -15.11 -2.24
N ILE A 159 9.94 -15.60 -2.44
CA ILE A 159 8.76 -14.74 -2.48
C ILE A 159 8.35 -14.45 -1.03
N SER A 160 9.05 -13.53 -0.40
CA SER A 160 8.77 -13.05 0.94
C SER A 160 9.18 -11.59 1.06
N PHE A 161 8.62 -10.91 2.04
CA PHE A 161 9.03 -9.54 2.35
C PHE A 161 8.85 -9.27 3.85
N GLY A 162 9.62 -8.32 4.37
CA GLY A 162 9.47 -7.74 5.69
C GLY A 162 9.22 -6.24 5.56
N TYR A 163 8.22 -5.73 6.27
CA TYR A 163 7.84 -4.33 6.23
C TYR A 163 7.72 -3.72 7.62
N THR A 164 8.22 -2.51 7.77
CA THR A 164 7.95 -1.64 8.92
C THR A 164 7.62 -0.24 8.42
N ALA A 165 6.52 0.34 8.89
CA ALA A 165 6.07 1.66 8.49
C ALA A 165 6.95 2.81 9.03
N GLY A 166 7.86 2.50 9.96
CA GLY A 166 8.60 3.51 10.70
C GLY A 166 7.83 4.08 11.90
N ALA A 167 8.42 5.04 12.57
CA ALA A 167 7.82 5.67 13.75
C ALA A 167 8.18 7.17 13.81
N PRO A 168 7.66 7.98 12.89
CA PRO A 168 7.99 9.41 12.82
C PRO A 168 7.54 10.19 14.06
N TYR A 169 6.54 9.68 14.79
CA TYR A 169 6.02 10.27 16.02
C TYR A 169 6.91 10.01 17.25
N ARG A 170 7.76 8.97 17.23
CA ARG A 170 8.62 8.62 18.38
C ARG A 170 9.98 9.28 18.30
N PHE A 171 10.60 9.24 17.13
CA PHE A 171 11.92 9.81 16.90
C PHE A 171 11.97 10.39 15.50
N SER A 172 12.43 11.62 15.38
CA SER A 172 12.66 12.23 14.07
C SER A 172 13.59 11.35 13.23
N GLY A 173 13.16 10.96 12.05
CA GLY A 173 13.97 10.22 11.10
C GLY A 173 13.90 8.69 11.18
N VAL A 174 13.00 8.11 12.00
CA VAL A 174 12.73 6.66 11.90
C VAL A 174 11.94 6.38 10.62
N ALA A 175 12.65 5.95 9.60
CA ALA A 175 12.10 5.64 8.29
C ALA A 175 11.39 4.27 8.27
N GLY A 176 10.45 4.11 7.36
CA GLY A 176 9.93 2.80 6.98
C GLY A 176 11.02 1.95 6.34
N SER A 177 10.82 0.66 6.33
CA SER A 177 11.73 -0.30 5.69
C SER A 177 10.95 -1.39 5.01
N LEU A 178 11.27 -1.65 3.75
CA LEU A 178 10.77 -2.78 2.98
C LEU A 178 11.96 -3.64 2.54
N THR A 179 11.98 -4.90 2.99
CA THR A 179 12.98 -5.90 2.60
C THR A 179 12.32 -6.92 1.70
N LEU A 180 12.78 -7.05 0.45
CA LEU A 180 12.26 -8.04 -0.50
C LEU A 180 13.15 -9.29 -0.52
N GLY A 181 12.53 -10.46 -0.50
CA GLY A 181 13.19 -11.77 -0.48
C GLY A 181 13.63 -12.23 0.90
N GLY A 182 13.12 -11.62 1.96
CA GLY A 182 13.46 -11.93 3.34
C GLY A 182 12.93 -10.89 4.31
N TYR A 183 13.52 -10.82 5.49
CA TYR A 183 13.17 -9.87 6.53
C TYR A 183 14.41 -9.47 7.36
N ASP A 184 14.32 -8.32 8.02
CA ASP A 184 15.34 -7.82 8.93
C ASP A 184 14.99 -8.20 10.37
N GLN A 185 15.72 -9.16 10.94
CA GLN A 185 15.50 -9.65 12.31
C GLN A 185 15.69 -8.58 13.39
N SER A 186 16.36 -7.49 13.09
CA SER A 186 16.52 -6.38 14.05
C SER A 186 15.28 -5.52 14.22
N ARG A 187 14.26 -5.72 13.37
CA ARG A 187 13.05 -4.89 13.29
C ARG A 187 11.85 -5.44 14.06
N PHE A 188 11.95 -6.64 14.62
CA PHE A 188 10.87 -7.25 15.40
C PHE A 188 11.40 -8.16 16.49
N GLU A 189 10.58 -8.42 17.50
CA GLU A 189 10.83 -9.46 18.49
C GLU A 189 10.38 -10.81 17.93
N ALA A 190 11.31 -11.78 17.93
CA ALA A 190 11.02 -13.11 17.40
C ALA A 190 9.87 -13.78 18.18
N ASN A 191 8.90 -14.32 17.46
CA ASN A 191 7.77 -15.06 17.99
C ASN A 191 7.42 -16.23 17.06
N ASN A 192 6.53 -17.11 17.49
CA ASN A 192 6.08 -18.27 16.74
C ASN A 192 4.63 -18.12 16.24
N VAL A 193 4.15 -16.88 16.11
CA VAL A 193 2.79 -16.63 15.63
C VAL A 193 2.81 -16.63 14.11
N GLU A 194 2.00 -17.50 13.52
CA GLU A 194 1.86 -17.64 12.07
C GLU A 194 0.38 -17.56 11.71
N PHE A 195 0.09 -16.94 10.58
CA PHE A 195 -1.24 -16.87 9.99
C PHE A 195 -1.16 -17.38 8.55
N GLU A 196 -1.98 -18.35 8.24
CA GLU A 196 -2.08 -18.88 6.87
C GLU A 196 -2.88 -17.91 5.99
N PHE A 197 -2.50 -17.80 4.72
CA PHE A 197 -3.32 -17.13 3.73
C PHE A 197 -4.64 -17.87 3.53
N ALA A 198 -5.72 -17.11 3.35
CA ALA A 198 -7.03 -17.69 3.08
C ALA A 198 -7.07 -18.34 1.70
N SER A 199 -7.97 -19.33 1.53
CA SER A 199 -8.26 -19.89 0.21
C SER A 199 -8.97 -18.89 -0.71
N ASP A 200 -9.72 -17.95 -0.11
CA ASP A 200 -10.35 -16.82 -0.79
C ASP A 200 -9.36 -15.64 -0.83
N PRO A 201 -8.95 -15.19 -2.01
CA PRO A 201 -8.03 -14.07 -2.17
C PRO A 201 -8.47 -12.77 -1.48
N ALA A 202 -9.76 -12.51 -1.42
CA ALA A 202 -10.31 -11.31 -0.76
C ALA A 202 -10.12 -11.33 0.77
N ARG A 203 -9.69 -12.46 1.31
CA ARG A 203 -9.44 -12.68 2.75
C ARG A 203 -7.99 -12.96 3.07
N ASP A 204 -7.09 -12.81 2.12
CA ASP A 204 -5.65 -12.84 2.41
C ASP A 204 -5.32 -11.76 3.44
N THR A 205 -4.40 -12.01 4.36
CA THR A 205 -4.02 -11.09 5.44
C THR A 205 -5.12 -10.72 6.45
N VAL A 206 -6.22 -11.49 6.49
CA VAL A 206 -7.24 -11.36 7.55
C VAL A 206 -6.75 -12.08 8.81
N VAL A 207 -6.79 -11.36 9.93
CA VAL A 207 -6.45 -11.87 11.26
C VAL A 207 -7.62 -11.69 12.23
N ALA A 208 -7.68 -12.53 13.26
CA ALA A 208 -8.63 -12.34 14.35
C ALA A 208 -8.02 -11.44 15.43
N ILE A 209 -8.65 -10.30 15.68
CA ILE A 209 -8.31 -9.41 16.81
C ILE A 209 -9.23 -9.79 17.97
N GLN A 210 -8.62 -10.26 19.07
CA GLN A 210 -9.35 -10.72 20.25
C GLN A 210 -9.72 -9.57 21.18
N SER A 211 -8.83 -8.58 21.33
CA SER A 211 -9.04 -7.41 22.15
C SER A 211 -8.18 -6.24 21.68
N ILE A 212 -8.64 -5.04 21.97
CA ILE A 212 -7.88 -3.79 21.86
C ILE A 212 -8.01 -3.10 23.21
N THR A 213 -6.88 -2.91 23.90
CA THR A 213 -6.88 -2.31 25.22
C THR A 213 -5.98 -1.10 25.29
N THR A 214 -6.33 -0.16 26.14
CA THR A 214 -5.47 0.99 26.51
C THR A 214 -5.30 1.07 28.02
N SER A 215 -4.20 1.67 28.48
CA SER A 215 -4.03 2.02 29.88
C SER A 215 -4.71 3.35 30.13
N ALA A 216 -5.61 3.41 31.12
CA ALA A 216 -6.19 4.68 31.51
C ALA A 216 -5.11 5.66 31.99
N LEU A 217 -5.20 6.91 31.58
CA LEU A 217 -4.29 7.97 32.02
C LEU A 217 -4.28 8.02 33.57
N ASN A 218 -3.11 7.85 34.18
CA ASN A 218 -2.91 7.83 35.62
C ASN A 218 -3.52 6.63 36.38
N SER A 219 -3.79 5.52 35.72
CA SER A 219 -4.31 4.29 36.32
C SER A 219 -3.53 3.08 35.84
N THR A 220 -3.49 2.03 36.67
CA THR A 220 -3.01 0.70 36.29
C THR A 220 -4.12 -0.17 35.68
N SER A 221 -5.34 0.36 35.58
CA SER A 221 -6.47 -0.34 35.00
C SER A 221 -6.40 -0.30 33.47
N SER A 222 -6.64 -1.46 32.85
CA SER A 222 -6.82 -1.56 31.41
C SER A 222 -8.27 -1.27 31.04
N VAL A 223 -8.47 -0.51 29.98
CA VAL A 223 -9.78 -0.23 29.38
C VAL A 223 -9.91 -1.00 28.09
N GLU A 224 -10.97 -1.79 27.93
CA GLU A 224 -11.28 -2.51 26.71
C GLU A 224 -11.94 -1.56 25.69
N LEU A 225 -11.34 -1.50 24.49
CA LEU A 225 -11.82 -0.67 23.39
C LEU A 225 -12.50 -1.48 22.28
N LEU A 226 -12.38 -2.82 22.32
CA LEU A 226 -13.02 -3.72 21.38
C LEU A 226 -14.03 -4.61 22.11
N PRO A 227 -15.33 -4.27 22.09
CA PRO A 227 -16.35 -4.98 22.88
C PRO A 227 -16.52 -6.46 22.55
N ALA A 228 -16.16 -6.87 21.32
CA ALA A 228 -16.21 -8.26 20.88
C ALA A 228 -15.08 -8.53 19.87
N PRO A 229 -14.55 -9.77 19.82
CA PRO A 229 -13.55 -10.15 18.80
C PRO A 229 -14.05 -9.93 17.38
N ILE A 230 -13.14 -9.49 16.51
CA ILE A 230 -13.43 -9.24 15.09
C ILE A 230 -12.40 -9.91 14.19
N TYR A 231 -12.77 -10.09 12.93
CA TYR A 231 -11.80 -10.32 11.86
C TYR A 231 -11.44 -8.97 11.24
N ALA A 232 -10.17 -8.70 11.10
CA ALA A 232 -9.66 -7.48 10.50
C ALA A 232 -8.66 -7.80 9.40
N LEU A 233 -8.71 -7.01 8.33
CA LEU A 233 -7.74 -7.02 7.25
C LEU A 233 -6.54 -6.18 7.67
N ILE A 234 -5.34 -6.73 7.56
CA ILE A 234 -4.12 -5.92 7.72
C ILE A 234 -3.86 -5.24 6.40
N ASP A 235 -3.91 -3.92 6.39
CA ASP A 235 -3.72 -3.09 5.21
C ASP A 235 -2.57 -2.10 5.41
N SER A 236 -1.86 -1.80 4.33
CA SER A 236 -0.73 -0.86 4.29
C SER A 236 -0.98 0.38 3.43
N THR A 237 -2.14 0.47 2.80
CA THR A 237 -2.49 1.53 1.85
C THR A 237 -3.64 2.42 2.33
N VAL A 238 -4.36 1.98 3.36
CA VAL A 238 -5.43 2.73 4.00
C VAL A 238 -4.91 3.36 5.29
N SER A 239 -5.05 4.67 5.41
CA SER A 239 -4.48 5.47 6.50
C SER A 239 -5.25 5.34 7.82
N GLN A 240 -6.55 5.12 7.74
CA GLN A 240 -7.44 5.11 8.88
C GLN A 240 -7.56 3.69 9.47
N ILE A 241 -7.83 3.62 10.77
CA ILE A 241 -8.22 2.38 11.44
C ILE A 241 -9.74 2.24 11.33
N TRP A 242 -10.20 1.22 10.61
CA TRP A 242 -11.61 0.91 10.44
C TRP A 242 -12.03 -0.15 11.45
N LEU A 243 -12.97 0.22 12.33
CA LEU A 243 -13.46 -0.64 13.41
C LEU A 243 -14.99 -0.66 13.41
N PRO A 244 -15.63 -1.68 14.04
CA PRO A 244 -17.06 -1.65 14.31
C PRO A 244 -17.46 -0.40 15.11
N LEU A 245 -18.68 0.11 14.89
CA LEU A 245 -19.14 1.34 15.50
C LEU A 245 -19.01 1.35 17.04
N ASP A 246 -19.30 0.21 17.69
CA ASP A 246 -19.20 0.09 19.15
C ASP A 246 -17.75 0.29 19.64
N ALA A 247 -16.77 -0.19 18.87
CA ALA A 247 -15.35 0.06 19.14
C ALA A 247 -15.00 1.53 18.90
N CYS A 248 -15.44 2.13 17.76
CA CYS A 248 -15.24 3.57 17.50
C CYS A 248 -15.78 4.43 18.65
N GLN A 249 -16.98 4.10 19.17
CA GLN A 249 -17.56 4.79 20.32
C GLN A 249 -16.78 4.55 21.63
N ALA A 250 -16.10 3.42 21.79
CA ALA A 250 -15.21 3.19 22.91
C ALA A 250 -13.98 4.10 22.83
N PHE A 251 -13.38 4.24 21.63
CA PHE A 251 -12.30 5.19 21.36
C PHE A 251 -12.73 6.64 21.60
N GLU A 252 -13.91 7.03 21.10
CA GLU A 252 -14.50 8.36 21.33
C GLU A 252 -14.55 8.69 22.82
N ARG A 253 -15.10 7.81 23.63
CA ARG A 253 -15.22 8.01 25.07
C ARG A 253 -13.89 8.08 25.79
N GLU A 254 -12.94 7.22 25.43
CA GLU A 254 -11.67 7.10 26.15
C GLU A 254 -10.68 8.20 25.77
N PHE A 255 -10.65 8.61 24.49
CA PHE A 255 -9.71 9.59 23.99
C PHE A 255 -10.32 10.97 23.76
N GLY A 256 -11.63 11.12 23.96
CA GLY A 256 -12.33 12.40 23.76
C GLY A 256 -12.45 12.79 22.29
N LEU A 257 -12.46 11.81 21.39
CA LEU A 257 -12.64 12.06 19.96
C LEU A 257 -14.05 12.55 19.67
N THR A 258 -14.22 13.24 18.54
CA THR A 258 -15.52 13.69 18.04
C THR A 258 -15.71 13.28 16.59
N TRP A 259 -16.93 12.88 16.23
CA TRP A 259 -17.25 12.60 14.84
C TRP A 259 -17.26 13.88 14.00
N ASP A 260 -16.44 13.92 12.96
CA ASP A 260 -16.47 14.98 11.95
C ASP A 260 -17.15 14.47 10.67
N SER A 261 -18.31 15.05 10.35
CA SER A 261 -19.11 14.65 9.19
C SER A 261 -18.53 15.12 7.85
N THR A 262 -17.58 16.05 7.86
CA THR A 262 -16.90 16.54 6.66
C THR A 262 -15.93 15.51 6.14
N TYR A 263 -15.19 14.88 7.07
CA TYR A 263 -14.18 13.88 6.76
C TYR A 263 -14.69 12.44 6.95
N ASN A 264 -15.87 12.25 7.53
CA ASN A 264 -16.40 10.95 7.94
C ASN A 264 -15.45 10.17 8.85
N LEU A 265 -14.83 10.86 9.79
CA LEU A 265 -13.84 10.32 10.72
C LEU A 265 -14.11 10.77 12.15
N TYR A 266 -13.67 9.99 13.13
CA TYR A 266 -13.49 10.40 14.51
C TYR A 266 -12.11 11.07 14.64
N LEU A 267 -12.11 12.33 15.06
CA LEU A 267 -10.92 13.18 15.22
C LEU A 267 -10.76 13.63 16.66
#